data_39149e4890d076970003d3f8bd1f0c1a
#
_entry.id   39149e4890d076970003d3f8bd1f0c1a
#
_cell.length_a   1.000
_cell.length_b   1.000
_cell.length_c   1.000
_cell.angle_alpha   90.00
_cell.angle_beta   90.00
_cell.angle_gamma   90.00
#
_symmetry.space_group_name_H-M   'P 1'
#
loop_
_entity.id
_entity.type
_entity.pdbx_description
1 polymer ?
#
loop_
_entity_poly.entity_id
_entity_poly.type
_entity_poly.pdbx_seq_one_letter_code
_entity_poly.pdbx_strand_id
1 'polypeptide(L)'
;MAGLNPQAEELNRIIERHSKTTYELLSKKGKAIYWPAKGILAQSAAAKNKNINATIGTAYEDDGRPMILPSIAGLLKIDAKDAFPYAPSEGIKPLRDKWKALIKAKNPSLGNHEISTPVVTSGVTNGLSIVGYMFVEDTDDIILADAYWENYDLVFTNAYNAGLRFFNLFKNQAFDIDSFKTEINRAPAGKKIVLLNFPNNPSGYTPTFEEGEKITGVLKEAANSGNKLLVILDDSYFGLVFEDRVMTESLFSRLADCHENLLAIKVDGITKEEYAWGFRVAFVTYGIKNGTPELYKTLEDKTAGSVRGNISSSPLVSQSLFLNGINSETHDKEKQRNKAEIGKRYRKVKKVLEAHPEYREYFEALPFNSGYFMCVKLKKSSADKVWEILLNNYSTGVICFSEKNLLRIAFASTAEDKLEKLFANLYVACKEA
;
A
#
# COMPACT_ATOMS: atom_id res chain seq x y z
N MET A 1 -22.04 10.39 -13.82
CA MET A 1 -21.05 9.33 -14.11
C MET A 1 -19.80 10.01 -14.61
N ALA A 2 -18.67 9.78 -13.97
CA ALA A 2 -17.38 10.21 -14.53
C ALA A 2 -17.19 9.49 -15.88
N GLY A 3 -16.62 10.17 -16.90
CA GLY A 3 -16.29 9.54 -18.18
C GLY A 3 -15.29 8.39 -17.99
N LEU A 4 -15.20 7.50 -18.98
CA LEU A 4 -14.18 6.45 -18.98
C LEU A 4 -12.78 7.07 -19.01
N ASN A 5 -11.83 6.37 -18.41
CA ASN A 5 -10.41 6.76 -18.51
C ASN A 5 -10.00 6.80 -20.01
N PRO A 6 -9.27 7.83 -20.46
CA PRO A 6 -8.85 7.94 -21.87
C PRO A 6 -8.10 6.71 -22.40
N GLN A 7 -7.35 6.00 -21.57
CA GLN A 7 -6.67 4.75 -21.96
C GLN A 7 -7.68 3.61 -22.21
N ALA A 8 -8.74 3.51 -21.39
CA ALA A 8 -9.83 2.55 -21.62
C ALA A 8 -10.59 2.87 -22.90
N GLU A 9 -10.87 4.15 -23.17
CA GLU A 9 -11.53 4.59 -24.42
C GLU A 9 -10.70 4.24 -25.66
N GLU A 10 -9.38 4.41 -25.59
CA GLU A 10 -8.50 4.03 -26.71
C GLU A 10 -8.54 2.52 -26.97
N LEU A 11 -8.43 1.70 -25.92
CA LEU A 11 -8.56 0.25 -26.05
C LEU A 11 -9.92 -0.15 -26.62
N ASN A 12 -11.00 0.49 -26.19
CA ASN A 12 -12.34 0.26 -26.69
C ASN A 12 -12.46 0.60 -28.18
N ARG A 13 -11.91 1.75 -28.62
CA ARG A 13 -11.90 2.12 -30.05
C ARG A 13 -11.15 1.12 -30.92
N ILE A 14 -10.04 0.58 -30.43
CA ILE A 14 -9.28 -0.46 -31.14
C ILE A 14 -10.13 -1.72 -31.27
N ILE A 15 -10.73 -2.20 -30.16
CA ILE A 15 -11.58 -3.41 -30.18
C ILE A 15 -12.77 -3.21 -31.12
N GLU A 16 -13.48 -2.10 -31.03
CA GLU A 16 -14.65 -1.81 -31.87
C GLU A 16 -14.30 -1.76 -33.36
N ARG A 17 -13.15 -1.16 -33.71
CA ARG A 17 -12.64 -1.09 -35.09
C ARG A 17 -12.39 -2.47 -35.66
N HIS A 18 -11.84 -3.40 -34.88
CA HIS A 18 -11.48 -4.73 -35.35
C HIS A 18 -12.61 -5.73 -35.21
N SER A 19 -13.49 -5.56 -34.23
CA SER A 19 -14.64 -6.43 -34.00
C SER A 19 -15.70 -5.73 -33.18
N LYS A 20 -16.72 -5.19 -33.86
CA LYS A 20 -17.89 -4.58 -33.21
C LYS A 20 -18.55 -5.55 -32.24
N THR A 21 -18.69 -6.83 -32.64
CA THR A 21 -19.29 -7.87 -31.81
C THR A 21 -18.53 -8.04 -30.52
N THR A 22 -17.18 -8.11 -30.56
CA THR A 22 -16.36 -8.20 -29.35
C THR A 22 -16.56 -7.00 -28.44
N TYR A 23 -16.60 -5.79 -28.99
CA TYR A 23 -16.87 -4.58 -28.22
C TYR A 23 -18.27 -4.59 -27.57
N GLU A 24 -19.30 -5.01 -28.30
CA GLU A 24 -20.68 -5.11 -27.79
C GLU A 24 -20.80 -6.16 -26.67
N LEU A 25 -20.02 -7.24 -26.71
CA LEU A 25 -19.98 -8.29 -25.68
C LEU A 25 -19.26 -7.87 -24.39
N LEU A 26 -18.44 -6.81 -24.42
CA LEU A 26 -17.79 -6.33 -23.19
C LEU A 26 -18.83 -5.79 -22.20
N SER A 27 -18.73 -6.24 -20.95
CA SER A 27 -19.49 -5.65 -19.84
C SER A 27 -19.09 -4.19 -19.61
N LYS A 28 -19.88 -3.45 -18.82
CA LYS A 28 -19.49 -2.08 -18.39
C LYS A 28 -18.09 -2.06 -17.74
N LYS A 29 -17.79 -3.03 -16.86
CA LYS A 29 -16.46 -3.17 -16.22
C LYS A 29 -15.38 -3.53 -17.24
N GLY A 30 -15.67 -4.39 -18.20
CA GLY A 30 -14.77 -4.75 -19.31
C GLY A 30 -14.43 -3.56 -20.21
N LYS A 31 -15.38 -2.62 -20.40
CA LYS A 31 -15.13 -1.37 -21.12
C LYS A 31 -14.39 -0.33 -20.29
N ALA A 32 -14.49 -0.38 -18.98
CA ALA A 32 -13.84 0.57 -18.06
C ALA A 32 -12.38 0.20 -17.72
N ILE A 33 -12.05 -1.10 -17.75
CA ILE A 33 -10.69 -1.57 -17.38
C ILE A 33 -9.67 -1.18 -18.45
N TYR A 34 -8.47 -0.85 -18.01
CA TYR A 34 -7.33 -0.54 -18.88
C TYR A 34 -6.03 -1.01 -18.25
N TRP A 35 -5.00 -1.19 -19.08
CA TRP A 35 -3.63 -1.33 -18.64
C TRP A 35 -3.01 0.07 -18.49
N PRO A 36 -2.48 0.47 -17.31
CA PRO A 36 -1.90 1.79 -17.12
C PRO A 36 -0.58 1.96 -17.90
N ALA A 37 -0.68 2.23 -19.20
CA ALA A 37 0.47 2.30 -20.11
C ALA A 37 1.44 3.45 -19.78
N LYS A 38 1.03 4.45 -19.00
CA LYS A 38 1.85 5.56 -18.52
C LYS A 38 2.06 5.52 -17.01
N GLY A 39 1.54 4.51 -16.32
CA GLY A 39 1.62 4.36 -14.88
C GLY A 39 2.99 3.87 -14.39
N ILE A 40 3.06 3.58 -13.09
CA ILE A 40 4.28 3.15 -12.38
C ILE A 40 5.03 2.01 -13.10
N LEU A 41 4.31 1.00 -13.63
CA LEU A 41 4.95 -0.14 -14.29
C LEU A 41 5.65 0.23 -15.60
N ALA A 42 5.05 1.12 -16.41
CA ALA A 42 5.67 1.59 -17.65
C ALA A 42 6.90 2.47 -17.36
N GLN A 43 6.82 3.34 -16.38
CA GLN A 43 7.94 4.18 -15.95
C GLN A 43 9.07 3.31 -15.37
N SER A 44 8.76 2.26 -14.61
CA SER A 44 9.73 1.30 -14.11
C SER A 44 10.41 0.51 -15.25
N ALA A 45 9.66 0.16 -16.29
CA ALA A 45 10.22 -0.49 -17.47
C ALA A 45 11.18 0.45 -18.23
N ALA A 46 10.83 1.73 -18.39
CA ALA A 46 11.71 2.74 -19.00
C ALA A 46 13.00 2.95 -18.21
N ALA A 47 12.98 2.75 -16.90
CA ALA A 47 14.13 2.89 -16.02
C ALA A 47 14.98 1.61 -15.88
N LYS A 48 14.58 0.47 -16.48
CA LYS A 48 15.18 -0.86 -16.25
C LYS A 48 16.70 -0.91 -16.44
N ASN A 49 17.22 -0.21 -17.44
CA ASN A 49 18.65 -0.22 -17.79
C ASN A 49 19.36 1.09 -17.42
N LYS A 50 18.80 1.88 -16.54
CA LYS A 50 19.39 3.13 -16.09
C LYS A 50 20.41 2.89 -14.98
N ASN A 51 21.42 3.76 -14.89
CA ASN A 51 22.48 3.66 -13.87
C ASN A 51 21.94 3.75 -12.44
N ILE A 52 20.89 4.55 -12.25
CA ILE A 52 20.15 4.67 -11.00
C ILE A 52 18.69 4.39 -11.32
N ASN A 53 18.13 3.37 -10.67
CA ASN A 53 16.71 3.02 -10.80
C ASN A 53 16.04 3.08 -9.42
N ALA A 54 15.37 4.18 -9.15
CA ALA A 54 14.64 4.47 -7.91
C ALA A 54 13.11 4.38 -8.11
N THR A 55 12.65 3.49 -9.01
CA THR A 55 11.22 3.36 -9.34
C THR A 55 10.54 2.21 -8.61
N ILE A 56 11.25 1.15 -8.22
CA ILE A 56 10.71 -0.17 -7.90
C ILE A 56 10.34 -0.27 -6.42
N GLY A 57 9.19 -0.88 -6.12
CA GLY A 57 8.72 -1.19 -4.75
C GLY A 57 9.31 -2.49 -4.18
N THR A 58 10.53 -2.86 -4.59
CA THR A 58 11.32 -3.97 -4.07
C THR A 58 12.56 -3.40 -3.39
N ALA A 59 12.93 -3.92 -2.22
CA ALA A 59 14.19 -3.56 -1.58
C ALA A 59 15.33 -4.42 -2.16
N TYR A 60 16.47 -3.79 -2.45
CA TYR A 60 17.65 -4.44 -3.01
C TYR A 60 18.85 -4.23 -2.11
N GLU A 61 19.77 -5.21 -2.09
CA GLU A 61 21.11 -5.04 -1.56
C GLU A 61 21.90 -4.04 -2.43
N ASP A 62 23.03 -3.53 -1.96
CA ASP A 62 23.82 -2.56 -2.74
C ASP A 62 24.44 -3.15 -4.01
N ASP A 63 24.59 -4.47 -4.06
CA ASP A 63 25.05 -5.23 -5.24
C ASP A 63 23.94 -5.50 -6.27
N GLY A 64 22.72 -5.03 -6.04
CA GLY A 64 21.58 -5.15 -6.95
C GLY A 64 20.80 -6.47 -6.82
N ARG A 65 21.12 -7.34 -5.87
CA ARG A 65 20.30 -8.52 -5.57
C ARG A 65 19.08 -8.12 -4.71
N PRO A 66 17.90 -8.72 -4.92
CA PRO A 66 16.78 -8.49 -4.01
C PRO A 66 17.14 -8.86 -2.57
N MET A 67 16.76 -8.05 -1.60
CA MET A 67 16.82 -8.44 -0.20
C MET A 67 15.91 -9.65 0.03
N ILE A 68 16.42 -10.66 0.68
CA ILE A 68 15.68 -11.87 1.02
C ILE A 68 15.91 -12.24 2.48
N LEU A 69 15.08 -13.10 3.03
CA LEU A 69 15.31 -13.75 4.30
C LEU A 69 15.87 -15.14 4.07
N PRO A 70 17.13 -15.45 4.45
CA PRO A 70 17.73 -16.78 4.28
C PRO A 70 16.91 -17.89 4.93
N SER A 71 16.25 -17.62 6.06
CA SER A 71 15.32 -18.53 6.73
C SER A 71 14.14 -18.97 5.87
N ILE A 72 13.74 -18.16 4.87
CA ILE A 72 12.72 -18.53 3.88
C ILE A 72 13.36 -19.11 2.62
N ALA A 73 14.42 -18.48 2.12
CA ALA A 73 15.08 -18.88 0.88
C ALA A 73 15.68 -20.29 0.97
N GLY A 74 16.20 -20.67 2.13
CA GLY A 74 16.73 -22.02 2.36
C GLY A 74 15.68 -23.13 2.29
N LEU A 75 14.38 -22.78 2.34
CA LEU A 75 13.24 -23.71 2.33
C LEU A 75 12.62 -23.91 0.93
N LEU A 76 13.27 -23.46 -0.15
CA LEU A 76 12.74 -23.63 -1.51
C LEU A 76 12.63 -25.12 -1.95
N LYS A 77 13.12 -26.05 -1.13
CA LYS A 77 12.79 -27.49 -1.21
C LYS A 77 11.69 -27.80 -0.21
N ILE A 78 10.47 -28.04 -0.69
CA ILE A 78 9.27 -28.30 0.11
C ILE A 78 8.70 -29.69 -0.21
N ASP A 79 8.12 -30.36 0.75
CA ASP A 79 7.45 -31.63 0.54
C ASP A 79 6.25 -31.50 -0.41
N ALA A 80 6.03 -32.50 -1.27
CA ALA A 80 4.94 -32.48 -2.24
C ALA A 80 3.55 -32.29 -1.58
N LYS A 81 3.33 -32.86 -0.40
CA LYS A 81 2.09 -32.70 0.37
C LYS A 81 1.79 -31.24 0.79
N ASP A 82 2.83 -30.40 0.91
CA ASP A 82 2.74 -29.00 1.35
C ASP A 82 2.76 -28.01 0.16
N ALA A 83 2.85 -28.53 -1.08
CA ALA A 83 2.93 -27.73 -2.29
C ALA A 83 1.83 -28.00 -3.32
N PHE A 84 1.46 -29.28 -3.55
CA PHE A 84 0.59 -29.66 -4.65
C PHE A 84 -0.93 -29.64 -4.36
N PRO A 85 -1.42 -29.95 -3.14
CA PRO A 85 -2.86 -29.86 -2.86
C PRO A 85 -3.37 -28.40 -2.92
N TYR A 86 -4.69 -28.26 -3.03
CA TYR A 86 -5.33 -26.97 -2.80
C TYR A 86 -5.22 -26.59 -1.31
N ALA A 87 -4.89 -25.33 -1.04
CA ALA A 87 -5.12 -24.78 0.29
C ALA A 87 -6.63 -24.62 0.54
N PRO A 88 -7.08 -24.62 1.81
CA PRO A 88 -8.41 -24.11 2.15
C PRO A 88 -8.61 -22.68 1.63
N SER A 89 -9.85 -22.32 1.26
CA SER A 89 -10.14 -20.98 0.70
C SER A 89 -9.79 -19.87 1.67
N GLU A 90 -9.92 -20.10 2.97
CA GLU A 90 -9.51 -19.19 4.02
C GLU A 90 -8.00 -19.17 4.31
N GLY A 91 -7.24 -20.11 3.72
CA GLY A 91 -5.83 -20.34 3.99
C GLY A 91 -5.58 -21.43 5.05
N ILE A 92 -4.33 -21.91 5.16
CA ILE A 92 -3.98 -22.96 6.12
C ILE A 92 -4.07 -22.45 7.56
N LYS A 93 -4.75 -23.21 8.41
CA LYS A 93 -5.02 -22.80 9.79
C LYS A 93 -3.77 -22.45 10.61
N PRO A 94 -2.68 -23.24 10.57
CA PRO A 94 -1.47 -22.88 11.33
C PRO A 94 -0.89 -21.51 10.96
N LEU A 95 -0.92 -21.14 9.68
CA LEU A 95 -0.45 -19.82 9.23
C LEU A 95 -1.36 -18.69 9.72
N ARG A 96 -2.68 -18.88 9.62
CA ARG A 96 -3.68 -17.91 10.08
C ARG A 96 -3.56 -17.65 11.58
N ASP A 97 -3.44 -18.72 12.38
CA ASP A 97 -3.25 -18.62 13.83
C ASP A 97 -1.94 -17.93 14.18
N LYS A 98 -0.85 -18.28 13.51
CA LYS A 98 0.46 -17.62 13.69
C LYS A 98 0.39 -16.14 13.35
N TRP A 99 -0.27 -15.77 12.24
CA TRP A 99 -0.42 -14.36 11.84
C TRP A 99 -1.30 -13.58 12.83
N LYS A 100 -2.38 -14.16 13.35
CA LYS A 100 -3.19 -13.55 14.42
C LYS A 100 -2.33 -13.26 15.67
N ALA A 101 -1.51 -14.22 16.07
CA ALA A 101 -0.58 -14.02 17.19
C ALA A 101 0.43 -12.91 16.92
N LEU A 102 0.96 -12.80 15.70
CA LEU A 102 1.88 -11.73 15.30
C LEU A 102 1.18 -10.36 15.25
N ILE A 103 -0.06 -10.27 14.78
CA ILE A 103 -0.84 -9.04 14.82
C ILE A 103 -0.93 -8.57 16.28
N LYS A 104 -1.31 -9.43 17.22
CA LYS A 104 -1.40 -9.09 18.65
C LYS A 104 -0.04 -8.69 19.23
N ALA A 105 1.03 -9.42 18.92
CA ALA A 105 2.37 -9.13 19.42
C ALA A 105 2.93 -7.80 18.92
N LYS A 106 2.67 -7.44 17.65
CA LYS A 106 3.12 -6.19 17.03
C LYS A 106 2.22 -4.98 17.34
N ASN A 107 1.05 -5.21 17.93
CA ASN A 107 0.06 -4.20 18.26
C ASN A 107 -0.42 -4.36 19.71
N PRO A 108 0.46 -4.13 20.71
CA PRO A 108 0.14 -4.33 22.13
C PRO A 108 -1.06 -3.49 22.61
N SER A 109 -1.35 -2.36 21.97
CA SER A 109 -2.56 -1.56 22.28
C SER A 109 -3.87 -2.27 21.99
N LEU A 110 -3.88 -3.39 21.23
CA LEU A 110 -5.05 -4.27 21.13
C LEU A 110 -5.42 -4.92 22.47
N GLY A 111 -4.46 -5.08 23.40
CA GLY A 111 -4.70 -5.73 24.67
C GLY A 111 -5.35 -7.11 24.49
N ASN A 112 -6.41 -7.34 25.24
CA ASN A 112 -7.18 -8.58 25.20
C ASN A 112 -8.37 -8.55 24.23
N HIS A 113 -8.54 -7.47 23.44
CA HIS A 113 -9.65 -7.37 22.50
C HIS A 113 -9.58 -8.50 21.45
N GLU A 114 -10.75 -9.08 21.18
CA GLU A 114 -10.86 -10.10 20.15
C GLU A 114 -10.87 -9.46 18.78
N ILE A 115 -10.20 -10.14 17.84
CA ILE A 115 -10.20 -9.84 16.41
C ILE A 115 -10.47 -11.13 15.65
N SER A 116 -10.89 -11.04 14.39
CA SER A 116 -11.08 -12.25 13.57
C SER A 116 -9.77 -13.02 13.40
N THR A 117 -9.85 -14.29 13.03
CA THR A 117 -8.71 -15.01 12.51
C THR A 117 -8.45 -14.55 11.08
N PRO A 118 -7.21 -14.12 10.73
CA PRO A 118 -6.92 -13.61 9.39
C PRO A 118 -7.29 -14.60 8.29
N VAL A 119 -7.91 -14.12 7.20
CA VAL A 119 -8.16 -14.91 5.98
C VAL A 119 -7.07 -14.61 4.97
N VAL A 120 -6.47 -15.66 4.41
CA VAL A 120 -5.34 -15.53 3.45
C VAL A 120 -5.86 -15.12 2.08
N THR A 121 -5.18 -14.14 1.47
CA THR A 121 -5.45 -13.65 0.10
C THR A 121 -4.17 -13.65 -0.74
N SER A 122 -4.32 -13.62 -2.07
CA SER A 122 -3.18 -13.61 -3.00
C SER A 122 -2.51 -12.23 -3.13
N GLY A 123 -1.96 -11.75 -2.03
CA GLY A 123 -1.36 -10.44 -1.88
C GLY A 123 -2.39 -9.38 -1.47
N VAL A 124 -1.91 -8.24 -0.96
CA VAL A 124 -2.75 -7.13 -0.45
C VAL A 124 -3.73 -6.63 -1.49
N THR A 125 -3.34 -6.51 -2.77
CA THR A 125 -4.23 -6.09 -3.85
C THR A 125 -5.46 -7.00 -3.97
N ASN A 126 -5.29 -8.32 -3.87
CA ASN A 126 -6.42 -9.26 -3.85
C ASN A 126 -7.25 -9.10 -2.56
N GLY A 127 -6.60 -8.89 -1.39
CA GLY A 127 -7.30 -8.60 -0.14
C GLY A 127 -8.19 -7.36 -0.25
N LEU A 128 -7.67 -6.26 -0.81
CA LEU A 128 -8.45 -5.04 -1.05
C LEU A 128 -9.60 -5.27 -2.05
N SER A 129 -9.38 -6.06 -3.11
CA SER A 129 -10.43 -6.43 -4.06
C SER A 129 -11.55 -7.26 -3.38
N ILE A 130 -11.19 -8.20 -2.50
CA ILE A 130 -12.16 -8.98 -1.71
C ILE A 130 -12.95 -8.06 -0.75
N VAL A 131 -12.29 -7.11 -0.08
CA VAL A 131 -12.96 -6.10 0.74
C VAL A 131 -13.91 -5.24 -0.11
N GLY A 132 -13.47 -4.81 -1.30
CA GLY A 132 -14.32 -4.13 -2.28
C GLY A 132 -15.55 -4.95 -2.64
N TYR A 133 -15.38 -6.23 -2.97
CA TYR A 133 -16.48 -7.14 -3.31
C TYR A 133 -17.50 -7.28 -2.17
N MET A 134 -17.04 -7.31 -0.92
CA MET A 134 -17.91 -7.51 0.24
C MET A 134 -18.62 -6.25 0.71
N PHE A 135 -18.03 -5.07 0.52
CA PHE A 135 -18.48 -3.87 1.23
C PHE A 135 -18.72 -2.63 0.36
N VAL A 136 -18.29 -2.64 -0.91
CA VAL A 136 -18.38 -1.44 -1.78
C VAL A 136 -19.50 -1.59 -2.80
N GLU A 137 -20.41 -0.62 -2.81
CA GLU A 137 -21.54 -0.51 -3.75
C GLU A 137 -21.25 0.52 -4.85
N ASP A 138 -22.03 0.46 -5.94
CA ASP A 138 -21.91 1.32 -7.15
C ASP A 138 -22.11 2.82 -6.86
N THR A 139 -22.44 3.24 -5.71
CA THR A 139 -22.66 4.67 -5.38
C THR A 139 -21.85 5.11 -4.18
N ASP A 140 -21.01 4.24 -3.65
CA ASP A 140 -20.17 4.56 -2.52
C ASP A 140 -19.02 5.47 -2.93
N ASP A 141 -18.63 6.36 -2.03
CA ASP A 141 -17.37 7.11 -2.08
C ASP A 141 -16.38 6.53 -1.07
N ILE A 142 -15.13 6.41 -1.50
CA ILE A 142 -14.02 6.04 -0.62
C ILE A 142 -13.23 7.29 -0.30
N ILE A 143 -13.12 7.59 0.99
CA ILE A 143 -12.38 8.73 1.53
C ILE A 143 -10.94 8.29 1.78
N LEU A 144 -9.98 8.93 1.12
CA LEU A 144 -8.56 8.61 1.22
C LEU A 144 -7.68 9.86 1.05
N ALA A 145 -6.38 9.73 1.34
CA ALA A 145 -5.44 10.83 1.16
C ALA A 145 -5.25 11.18 -0.33
N ASP A 146 -4.96 12.44 -0.63
CA ASP A 146 -4.60 12.90 -1.98
C ASP A 146 -3.29 12.28 -2.49
N ALA A 147 -2.36 11.93 -1.61
CA ALA A 147 -1.20 11.11 -1.91
C ALA A 147 -1.56 9.63 -1.71
N TYR A 148 -1.93 8.94 -2.78
CA TYR A 148 -2.42 7.57 -2.75
C TYR A 148 -1.77 6.67 -3.82
N TRP A 149 -1.92 5.36 -3.66
CA TRP A 149 -1.50 4.37 -4.65
C TRP A 149 -2.53 4.28 -5.77
N GLU A 150 -2.16 4.74 -6.97
CA GLU A 150 -3.06 4.86 -8.15
C GLU A 150 -3.79 3.54 -8.51
N ASN A 151 -3.28 2.39 -8.08
CA ASN A 151 -3.97 1.13 -8.33
C ASN A 151 -5.32 1.00 -7.59
N TYR A 152 -5.61 1.89 -6.62
CA TYR A 152 -6.96 1.93 -6.02
C TYR A 152 -8.03 2.32 -7.04
N ASP A 153 -7.69 3.08 -8.09
CA ASP A 153 -8.60 3.34 -9.21
C ASP A 153 -9.06 2.04 -9.89
N LEU A 154 -8.13 1.10 -10.11
CA LEU A 154 -8.47 -0.20 -10.69
C LEU A 154 -9.26 -1.08 -9.72
N VAL A 155 -8.86 -1.07 -8.44
CA VAL A 155 -9.44 -1.94 -7.40
C VAL A 155 -10.87 -1.51 -7.03
N PHE A 156 -11.14 -0.19 -6.98
CA PHE A 156 -12.41 0.34 -6.47
C PHE A 156 -13.22 1.06 -7.54
N THR A 157 -12.64 2.06 -8.23
CA THR A 157 -13.39 2.84 -9.22
C THR A 157 -13.76 1.99 -10.43
N ASN A 158 -12.81 1.32 -11.05
CA ASN A 158 -13.10 0.47 -12.20
C ASN A 158 -13.94 -0.77 -11.84
N ALA A 159 -13.65 -1.41 -10.72
CA ALA A 159 -14.33 -2.65 -10.36
C ALA A 159 -15.73 -2.45 -9.80
N TYR A 160 -15.99 -1.35 -9.06
CA TYR A 160 -17.24 -1.13 -8.33
C TYR A 160 -17.90 0.20 -8.65
N ASN A 161 -17.35 1.00 -9.57
CA ASN A 161 -17.81 2.35 -9.91
C ASN A 161 -17.85 3.29 -8.68
N ALA A 162 -17.01 3.03 -7.68
CA ALA A 162 -16.92 3.84 -6.49
C ALA A 162 -16.20 5.15 -6.79
N GLY A 163 -16.67 6.24 -6.20
CA GLY A 163 -15.97 7.53 -6.22
C GLY A 163 -14.75 7.51 -5.30
N LEU A 164 -13.71 8.28 -5.65
CA LEU A 164 -12.60 8.55 -4.73
C LEU A 164 -12.71 10.01 -4.27
N ARG A 165 -12.75 10.20 -2.95
CA ARG A 165 -12.82 11.53 -2.32
C ARG A 165 -11.57 11.76 -1.50
N PHE A 166 -10.91 12.89 -1.76
CA PHE A 166 -9.57 13.13 -1.23
C PHE A 166 -9.57 14.16 -0.12
N PHE A 167 -8.89 13.83 0.98
CA PHE A 167 -8.41 14.82 1.93
C PHE A 167 -6.92 15.12 1.68
N ASN A 168 -6.47 16.35 1.98
CA ASN A 168 -5.05 16.66 1.90
C ASN A 168 -4.29 15.88 2.97
N LEU A 169 -3.25 15.13 2.56
CA LEU A 169 -2.47 14.35 3.52
C LEU A 169 -1.66 15.27 4.45
N PHE A 170 -1.15 16.38 3.94
CA PHE A 170 -0.23 17.25 4.67
C PHE A 170 -0.66 18.71 4.73
N LYS A 171 -0.43 19.31 5.92
CA LYS A 171 -0.48 20.75 6.18
C LYS A 171 0.67 21.10 7.14
N ASN A 172 1.51 22.08 6.76
CA ASN A 172 2.64 22.52 7.57
C ASN A 172 3.57 21.37 8.03
N GLN A 173 3.91 20.46 7.11
CA GLN A 173 4.80 19.30 7.34
C GLN A 173 4.24 18.24 8.32
N ALA A 174 2.94 18.25 8.63
CA ALA A 174 2.24 17.30 9.49
C ALA A 174 0.99 16.76 8.80
N PHE A 175 0.38 15.72 9.36
CA PHE A 175 -0.91 15.20 8.86
C PHE A 175 -2.00 16.27 8.97
N ASP A 176 -2.76 16.49 7.90
CA ASP A 176 -3.85 17.49 7.88
C ASP A 176 -5.13 16.93 8.50
N ILE A 177 -5.19 17.00 9.84
CA ILE A 177 -6.38 16.56 10.61
C ILE A 177 -7.63 17.35 10.23
N ASP A 178 -7.49 18.66 9.92
CA ASP A 178 -8.64 19.50 9.59
C ASP A 178 -9.25 19.08 8.25
N SER A 179 -8.42 18.83 7.24
CA SER A 179 -8.85 18.32 5.95
C SER A 179 -9.51 16.95 6.08
N PHE A 180 -8.91 16.03 6.84
CA PHE A 180 -9.47 14.72 7.13
C PHE A 180 -10.84 14.81 7.81
N LYS A 181 -10.97 15.60 8.88
CA LYS A 181 -12.23 15.83 9.60
C LYS A 181 -13.31 16.46 8.70
N THR A 182 -12.91 17.41 7.86
CA THR A 182 -13.81 18.08 6.91
C THR A 182 -14.37 17.07 5.93
N GLU A 183 -13.52 16.21 5.36
CA GLU A 183 -13.95 15.24 4.35
C GLU A 183 -14.84 14.13 4.94
N ILE A 184 -14.54 13.66 6.14
CA ILE A 184 -15.39 12.71 6.88
C ILE A 184 -16.79 13.29 7.12
N ASN A 185 -16.91 14.59 7.45
CA ASN A 185 -18.17 15.24 7.79
C ASN A 185 -18.88 15.92 6.60
N ARG A 186 -18.31 15.88 5.39
CA ARG A 186 -18.84 16.57 4.20
C ARG A 186 -20.23 16.10 3.77
N ALA A 187 -20.52 14.81 3.89
CA ALA A 187 -21.83 14.24 3.55
C ALA A 187 -22.67 14.01 4.84
N PRO A 188 -24.00 13.98 4.74
CA PRO A 188 -24.88 13.61 5.86
C PRO A 188 -24.47 12.28 6.52
N ALA A 189 -24.96 12.03 7.73
CA ALA A 189 -24.71 10.78 8.43
C ALA A 189 -25.21 9.57 7.60
N GLY A 190 -24.39 8.52 7.55
CA GLY A 190 -24.66 7.33 6.76
C GLY A 190 -23.46 6.41 6.69
N LYS A 191 -23.44 5.52 5.71
CA LYS A 191 -22.28 4.67 5.40
C LYS A 191 -21.12 5.55 4.89
N LYS A 192 -19.94 5.34 5.44
CA LYS A 192 -18.70 6.00 4.99
C LYS A 192 -17.59 4.98 4.93
N ILE A 193 -16.86 4.97 3.83
CA ILE A 193 -15.71 4.10 3.62
C ILE A 193 -14.47 4.98 3.66
N VAL A 194 -13.55 4.66 4.56
CA VAL A 194 -12.28 5.37 4.74
C VAL A 194 -11.14 4.40 4.48
N LEU A 195 -10.20 4.76 3.60
CA LEU A 195 -9.02 3.98 3.33
C LEU A 195 -7.78 4.74 3.81
N LEU A 196 -7.07 4.15 4.75
CA LEU A 196 -5.82 4.69 5.30
C LEU A 196 -4.68 3.73 4.97
N ASN A 197 -3.62 4.26 4.37
CA ASN A 197 -2.43 3.50 4.00
C ASN A 197 -1.20 4.08 4.73
N PHE A 198 -0.70 3.34 5.72
CA PHE A 198 0.48 3.73 6.50
C PHE A 198 1.37 2.51 6.82
N PRO A 199 2.70 2.60 6.58
CA PRO A 199 3.42 3.65 5.85
C PRO A 199 2.83 3.91 4.47
N ASN A 200 2.67 5.19 4.12
CA ASN A 200 1.97 5.60 2.90
C ASN A 200 2.81 5.33 1.64
N ASN A 201 2.18 4.83 0.63
CA ASN A 201 2.67 4.86 -0.75
C ASN A 201 1.83 5.90 -1.53
N PRO A 202 2.42 7.03 -1.98
CA PRO A 202 3.84 7.19 -2.36
C PRO A 202 4.74 7.97 -1.38
N SER A 203 4.20 8.63 -0.35
CA SER A 203 4.96 9.62 0.42
C SER A 203 6.00 9.03 1.38
N GLY A 204 5.84 7.80 1.84
CA GLY A 204 6.70 7.20 2.86
C GLY A 204 6.43 7.74 4.27
N TYR A 205 5.19 8.15 4.53
CA TYR A 205 4.77 8.75 5.80
C TYR A 205 3.95 7.79 6.64
N THR A 206 4.22 7.80 7.94
CA THR A 206 3.38 7.20 8.97
C THR A 206 3.06 8.27 10.02
N PRO A 207 1.82 8.38 10.51
CA PRO A 207 1.46 9.34 11.55
C PRO A 207 2.31 9.20 12.81
N THR A 208 2.53 10.30 13.50
CA THR A 208 3.05 10.30 14.87
C THR A 208 2.02 9.70 15.82
N PHE A 209 2.45 9.37 17.05
CA PHE A 209 1.51 8.89 18.08
C PHE A 209 0.36 9.88 18.32
N GLU A 210 0.66 11.19 18.39
CA GLU A 210 -0.35 12.23 18.58
C GLU A 210 -1.32 12.36 17.40
N GLU A 211 -0.82 12.24 16.19
CA GLU A 211 -1.66 12.25 14.98
C GLU A 211 -2.54 11.02 14.91
N GLY A 212 -2.03 9.85 15.29
CA GLY A 212 -2.81 8.62 15.39
C GLY A 212 -3.97 8.74 16.38
N GLU A 213 -3.75 9.39 17.54
CA GLU A 213 -4.82 9.70 18.50
C GLU A 213 -5.87 10.64 17.89
N LYS A 214 -5.44 11.69 17.20
CA LYS A 214 -6.34 12.64 16.54
C LYS A 214 -7.15 11.98 15.42
N ILE A 215 -6.52 11.15 14.58
CA ILE A 215 -7.20 10.38 13.53
C ILE A 215 -8.26 9.47 14.15
N THR A 216 -7.90 8.73 15.21
CA THR A 216 -8.83 7.86 15.95
C THR A 216 -9.97 8.67 16.55
N GLY A 217 -9.69 9.85 17.14
CA GLY A 217 -10.67 10.77 17.69
C GLY A 217 -11.70 11.23 16.66
N VAL A 218 -11.25 11.67 15.47
CA VAL A 218 -12.12 12.09 14.36
C VAL A 218 -13.07 10.95 13.93
N LEU A 219 -12.54 9.74 13.77
CA LEU A 219 -13.36 8.57 13.39
C LEU A 219 -14.37 8.20 14.48
N LYS A 220 -13.98 8.27 15.75
CA LYS A 220 -14.87 8.02 16.88
C LYS A 220 -15.97 9.05 16.97
N GLU A 221 -15.66 10.34 16.82
CA GLU A 221 -16.64 11.42 16.76
C GLU A 221 -17.66 11.21 15.64
N ALA A 222 -17.17 10.84 14.44
CA ALA A 222 -18.03 10.56 13.30
C ALA A 222 -18.97 9.35 13.57
N ALA A 223 -18.46 8.28 14.19
CA ALA A 223 -19.27 7.13 14.60
C ALA A 223 -20.32 7.48 15.64
N ASN A 224 -19.96 8.29 16.66
CA ASN A 224 -20.90 8.84 17.66
C ASN A 224 -22.01 9.70 17.03
N SER A 225 -21.71 10.38 15.92
CA SER A 225 -22.67 11.20 15.16
C SER A 225 -23.59 10.36 14.24
N GLY A 226 -23.62 9.04 14.41
CA GLY A 226 -24.52 8.12 13.70
C GLY A 226 -23.98 7.59 12.36
N ASN A 227 -22.74 7.91 11.96
CA ASN A 227 -22.15 7.30 10.77
C ASN A 227 -21.84 5.82 11.01
N LYS A 228 -22.00 5.00 9.97
CA LYS A 228 -21.55 3.61 9.89
C LYS A 228 -20.22 3.59 9.14
N LEU A 229 -19.13 3.45 9.86
CA LEU A 229 -17.78 3.57 9.30
C LEU A 229 -17.22 2.20 8.93
N LEU A 230 -16.78 2.07 7.70
CA LEU A 230 -15.86 1.03 7.25
C LEU A 230 -14.46 1.66 7.13
N VAL A 231 -13.53 1.25 7.98
CA VAL A 231 -12.15 1.75 7.91
C VAL A 231 -11.23 0.66 7.41
N ILE A 232 -10.74 0.82 6.18
CA ILE A 232 -9.81 -0.09 5.52
C ILE A 232 -8.39 0.41 5.80
N LEU A 233 -7.58 -0.43 6.42
CA LEU A 233 -6.18 -0.15 6.72
C LEU A 233 -5.31 -0.96 5.76
N ASP A 234 -4.79 -0.30 4.73
CA ASP A 234 -3.78 -0.89 3.86
C ASP A 234 -2.41 -0.78 4.53
N ASP A 235 -2.05 -1.82 5.25
CA ASP A 235 -0.83 -1.94 6.03
C ASP A 235 0.29 -2.65 5.24
N SER A 236 0.34 -2.45 3.92
CA SER A 236 1.33 -3.10 3.04
C SER A 236 2.78 -2.89 3.45
N TYR A 237 3.10 -1.77 4.09
CA TYR A 237 4.45 -1.40 4.54
C TYR A 237 4.59 -1.41 6.07
N PHE A 238 3.63 -2.00 6.78
CA PHE A 238 3.64 -2.10 8.23
C PHE A 238 4.98 -2.61 8.77
N GLY A 239 5.44 -2.07 9.91
CA GLY A 239 6.71 -2.44 10.53
C GLY A 239 7.95 -1.69 10.02
N LEU A 240 7.88 -1.00 8.88
CA LEU A 240 9.00 -0.29 8.25
C LEU A 240 9.05 1.20 8.67
N VAL A 241 9.23 1.45 9.96
CA VAL A 241 9.32 2.78 10.57
C VAL A 241 10.76 3.07 10.99
N PHE A 242 11.25 4.32 10.80
CA PHE A 242 12.65 4.69 10.98
C PHE A 242 12.87 5.87 11.95
N GLU A 243 11.81 6.42 12.56
CA GLU A 243 11.87 7.52 13.53
C GLU A 243 11.12 7.17 14.84
N ASP A 244 11.61 7.65 15.99
CA ASP A 244 11.13 7.24 17.32
C ASP A 244 9.74 7.78 17.69
N ARG A 245 9.32 8.92 17.12
CA ARG A 245 8.01 9.55 17.43
C ARG A 245 6.87 9.08 16.56
N VAL A 246 7.14 8.17 15.65
CA VAL A 246 6.20 7.66 14.67
C VAL A 246 5.52 6.41 15.22
N MET A 247 4.25 6.22 14.89
CA MET A 247 3.51 5.02 15.29
C MET A 247 4.22 3.76 14.80
N THR A 248 4.53 2.86 15.72
CA THR A 248 5.07 1.53 15.44
C THR A 248 3.97 0.47 15.35
N GLU A 249 2.79 0.76 15.88
CA GLU A 249 1.59 -0.05 15.76
C GLU A 249 0.71 0.42 14.61
N SER A 250 -0.08 -0.48 14.04
CA SER A 250 -1.13 -0.14 13.09
C SER A 250 -2.25 0.65 13.77
N LEU A 251 -2.88 1.59 13.06
CA LEU A 251 -4.12 2.21 13.52
C LEU A 251 -5.22 1.18 13.80
N PHE A 252 -5.11 -0.03 13.27
CA PHE A 252 -6.01 -1.15 13.60
C PHE A 252 -6.10 -1.41 15.09
N SER A 253 -4.98 -1.31 15.81
CA SER A 253 -4.96 -1.53 17.28
C SER A 253 -5.86 -0.59 18.05
N ARG A 254 -6.05 0.64 17.55
CA ARG A 254 -6.87 1.68 18.15
C ARG A 254 -8.33 1.64 17.68
N LEU A 255 -8.56 1.08 16.49
CA LEU A 255 -9.86 1.10 15.82
C LEU A 255 -10.66 -0.19 16.01
N ALA A 256 -10.00 -1.32 16.26
CA ALA A 256 -10.61 -2.64 16.36
C ALA A 256 -11.67 -2.77 17.48
N ASP A 257 -11.57 -1.94 18.53
CA ASP A 257 -12.57 -1.88 19.62
C ASP A 257 -13.05 -0.42 19.89
N CYS A 258 -12.92 0.45 18.91
CA CYS A 258 -13.16 1.88 19.07
C CYS A 258 -14.65 2.21 19.27
N HIS A 259 -15.53 1.69 18.42
CA HIS A 259 -16.96 2.01 18.40
C HIS A 259 -17.79 0.91 17.73
N GLU A 260 -19.03 0.68 18.16
CA GLU A 260 -19.95 -0.32 17.58
C GLU A 260 -20.39 0.03 16.14
N ASN A 261 -20.33 1.30 15.75
CA ASN A 261 -20.60 1.77 14.39
C ASN A 261 -19.33 1.86 13.52
N LEU A 262 -18.20 1.28 13.94
CA LEU A 262 -16.93 1.31 13.21
C LEU A 262 -16.39 -0.12 13.06
N LEU A 263 -16.39 -0.62 11.81
CA LEU A 263 -15.71 -1.84 11.43
C LEU A 263 -14.34 -1.49 10.89
N ALA A 264 -13.28 -1.90 11.58
CA ALA A 264 -11.91 -1.81 11.12
C ALA A 264 -11.52 -3.09 10.35
N ILE A 265 -10.94 -2.92 9.17
CA ILE A 265 -10.41 -4.03 8.35
C ILE A 265 -8.92 -3.77 8.13
N LYS A 266 -8.08 -4.64 8.67
CA LYS A 266 -6.65 -4.64 8.39
C LYS A 266 -6.36 -5.53 7.19
N VAL A 267 -5.73 -4.95 6.17
CA VAL A 267 -5.22 -5.69 5.01
C VAL A 267 -3.70 -5.55 4.99
N ASP A 268 -3.01 -6.61 5.37
CA ASP A 268 -1.56 -6.64 5.46
C ASP A 268 -0.98 -7.92 4.82
N GLY A 269 0.34 -8.06 4.81
CA GLY A 269 0.92 -9.27 4.24
C GLY A 269 2.44 -9.27 4.18
N ILE A 270 2.98 -10.38 3.71
CA ILE A 270 4.41 -10.68 3.76
C ILE A 270 5.25 -9.97 2.67
N THR A 271 4.60 -9.25 1.78
CA THR A 271 5.24 -8.72 0.57
C THR A 271 6.43 -7.81 0.88
N LYS A 272 6.29 -6.86 1.81
CA LYS A 272 7.32 -5.86 2.08
C LYS A 272 8.05 -6.11 3.40
N GLU A 273 7.29 -6.29 4.48
CA GLU A 273 7.87 -6.52 5.82
C GLU A 273 8.66 -7.82 5.90
N GLU A 274 8.26 -8.83 5.13
CA GLU A 274 8.89 -10.16 5.10
C GLU A 274 9.74 -10.40 3.83
N TYR A 275 9.92 -9.37 3.01
CA TYR A 275 10.76 -9.39 1.79
C TYR A 275 10.40 -10.51 0.81
N ALA A 276 9.12 -10.86 0.71
CA ALA A 276 8.63 -12.00 -0.08
C ALA A 276 7.64 -11.56 -1.17
N TRP A 277 8.04 -10.62 -2.04
CA TRP A 277 7.18 -9.99 -3.05
C TRP A 277 6.48 -10.99 -3.99
N GLY A 278 7.20 -12.01 -4.41
CA GLY A 278 6.71 -13.02 -5.35
C GLY A 278 5.78 -14.07 -4.73
N PHE A 279 5.74 -14.21 -3.42
CA PHE A 279 4.96 -15.26 -2.73
C PHE A 279 3.46 -15.01 -2.78
N ARG A 280 3.02 -13.74 -2.91
CA ARG A 280 1.60 -13.39 -3.01
C ARG A 280 0.78 -13.91 -1.84
N VAL A 281 1.21 -13.69 -0.61
CA VAL A 281 0.49 -14.02 0.63
C VAL A 281 0.18 -12.72 1.38
N ALA A 282 -1.10 -12.52 1.69
CA ALA A 282 -1.59 -11.41 2.48
C ALA A 282 -2.80 -11.87 3.31
N PHE A 283 -3.32 -11.00 4.15
CA PHE A 283 -4.33 -11.33 5.14
C PHE A 283 -5.37 -10.22 5.24
N VAL A 284 -6.63 -10.63 5.45
CA VAL A 284 -7.73 -9.74 5.82
C VAL A 284 -8.17 -10.08 7.23
N THR A 285 -8.19 -9.10 8.12
CA THR A 285 -8.51 -9.23 9.54
C THR A 285 -9.53 -8.17 9.94
N TYR A 286 -10.53 -8.56 10.72
CA TYR A 286 -11.63 -7.71 11.18
C TYR A 286 -11.53 -7.38 12.66
N GLY A 287 -11.92 -6.15 13.01
CA GLY A 287 -12.10 -5.71 14.38
C GLY A 287 -13.29 -4.75 14.50
N ILE A 288 -14.16 -4.98 15.48
CA ILE A 288 -15.28 -4.11 15.81
C ILE A 288 -15.56 -4.20 17.32
N LYS A 289 -15.95 -3.10 17.93
CA LYS A 289 -16.31 -3.07 19.35
C LYS A 289 -17.41 -4.08 19.66
N ASN A 290 -17.23 -4.84 20.73
CA ASN A 290 -18.11 -5.93 21.15
C ASN A 290 -18.27 -7.05 20.10
N GLY A 291 -17.29 -7.20 19.19
CA GLY A 291 -17.26 -8.29 18.21
C GLY A 291 -17.21 -9.66 18.89
N THR A 292 -18.14 -10.55 18.53
CA THR A 292 -18.21 -11.91 19.09
C THR A 292 -17.44 -12.90 18.24
N PRO A 293 -17.00 -14.05 18.79
CA PRO A 293 -16.41 -15.12 18.01
C PRO A 293 -17.27 -15.59 16.84
N GLU A 294 -18.60 -15.62 17.03
CA GLU A 294 -19.57 -16.00 15.99
C GLU A 294 -19.61 -14.98 14.86
N LEU A 295 -19.63 -13.67 15.17
CA LEU A 295 -19.56 -12.60 14.17
C LEU A 295 -18.27 -12.70 13.36
N TYR A 296 -17.13 -12.85 14.02
CA TYR A 296 -15.85 -12.97 13.34
C TYR A 296 -15.77 -14.20 12.45
N LYS A 297 -16.20 -15.36 12.95
CA LYS A 297 -16.26 -16.59 12.13
C LYS A 297 -17.15 -16.40 10.89
N THR A 298 -18.28 -15.73 11.04
CA THR A 298 -19.18 -15.43 9.93
C THR A 298 -18.53 -14.50 8.89
N LEU A 299 -17.79 -13.47 9.32
CA LEU A 299 -17.03 -12.60 8.43
C LEU A 299 -15.88 -13.35 7.72
N GLU A 300 -15.19 -14.23 8.46
CA GLU A 300 -14.16 -15.11 7.89
C GLU A 300 -14.76 -16.03 6.80
N ASP A 301 -15.92 -16.64 7.05
CA ASP A 301 -16.60 -17.52 6.09
C ASP A 301 -17.06 -16.77 4.84
N LYS A 302 -17.61 -15.55 4.98
CA LYS A 302 -17.95 -14.69 3.85
C LYS A 302 -16.70 -14.30 3.03
N THR A 303 -15.61 -13.97 3.71
CA THR A 303 -14.33 -13.65 3.05
C THR A 303 -13.79 -14.89 2.32
N ALA A 304 -13.80 -16.05 2.94
CA ALA A 304 -13.40 -17.31 2.32
C ALA A 304 -14.30 -17.67 1.12
N GLY A 305 -15.61 -17.42 1.21
CA GLY A 305 -16.55 -17.56 0.10
C GLY A 305 -16.20 -16.63 -1.07
N SER A 306 -15.82 -15.38 -0.77
CA SER A 306 -15.37 -14.40 -1.76
C SER A 306 -14.05 -14.83 -2.42
N VAL A 307 -13.08 -15.32 -1.65
CA VAL A 307 -11.83 -15.90 -2.17
C VAL A 307 -12.16 -17.12 -3.05
N ARG A 308 -13.06 -17.99 -2.61
CA ARG A 308 -13.49 -19.20 -3.37
C ARG A 308 -14.08 -18.83 -4.73
N GLY A 309 -14.91 -17.80 -4.78
CA GLY A 309 -15.56 -17.32 -6.00
C GLY A 309 -14.62 -16.55 -6.96
N ASN A 310 -13.48 -16.05 -6.43
CA ASN A 310 -12.55 -15.23 -7.19
C ASN A 310 -11.34 -16.04 -7.72
N ILE A 311 -10.63 -16.73 -6.82
CA ILE A 311 -9.36 -17.42 -7.13
C ILE A 311 -9.31 -18.86 -6.61
N SER A 312 -10.40 -19.40 -6.09
CA SER A 312 -10.50 -20.71 -5.43
C SER A 312 -9.76 -20.76 -4.07
N SER A 313 -8.47 -20.53 -4.05
CA SER A 313 -7.63 -20.43 -2.84
C SER A 313 -6.31 -19.75 -3.19
N SER A 314 -5.65 -19.18 -2.18
CA SER A 314 -4.27 -18.67 -2.33
C SER A 314 -3.28 -19.85 -2.41
N PRO A 315 -2.11 -19.69 -3.09
CA PRO A 315 -1.15 -20.77 -3.31
C PRO A 315 -0.70 -21.45 -2.01
N LEU A 316 -0.87 -22.79 -1.91
CA LEU A 316 -0.44 -23.55 -0.73
C LEU A 316 1.07 -23.47 -0.54
N VAL A 317 1.84 -23.63 -1.61
CA VAL A 317 3.32 -23.62 -1.57
C VAL A 317 3.87 -22.35 -0.90
N SER A 318 3.32 -21.19 -1.23
CA SER A 318 3.76 -19.92 -0.66
C SER A 318 3.41 -19.79 0.82
N GLN A 319 2.21 -20.28 1.20
CA GLN A 319 1.77 -20.30 2.60
C GLN A 319 2.65 -21.23 3.45
N SER A 320 2.97 -22.41 2.93
CA SER A 320 3.79 -23.42 3.63
C SER A 320 5.24 -22.96 3.77
N LEU A 321 5.83 -22.43 2.70
CA LEU A 321 7.19 -21.86 2.76
C LEU A 321 7.31 -20.75 3.78
N PHE A 322 6.34 -19.83 3.79
CA PHE A 322 6.35 -18.72 4.74
C PHE A 322 6.12 -19.19 6.18
N LEU A 323 5.17 -20.11 6.41
CA LEU A 323 4.92 -20.68 7.74
C LEU A 323 6.17 -21.36 8.32
N ASN A 324 6.90 -22.10 7.49
CA ASN A 324 8.11 -22.77 7.92
C ASN A 324 9.23 -21.73 8.22
N GLY A 325 9.38 -20.73 7.36
CA GLY A 325 10.40 -19.69 7.53
C GLY A 325 10.19 -18.82 8.76
N ILE A 326 8.94 -18.42 9.05
CA ILE A 326 8.61 -17.56 10.21
C ILE A 326 8.78 -18.27 11.56
N ASN A 327 8.89 -19.58 11.56
CA ASN A 327 9.21 -20.38 12.75
C ASN A 327 10.72 -20.59 12.94
N SER A 328 11.57 -20.10 12.03
CA SER A 328 13.02 -20.16 12.18
C SER A 328 13.51 -19.24 13.31
N GLU A 329 14.49 -19.70 14.08
CA GLU A 329 15.12 -18.91 15.15
C GLU A 329 15.89 -17.67 14.62
N THR A 330 16.26 -17.65 13.34
CA THR A 330 17.01 -16.55 12.72
C THR A 330 16.11 -15.50 12.07
N HIS A 331 14.83 -15.82 11.82
CA HIS A 331 13.90 -15.01 11.05
C HIS A 331 13.83 -13.54 11.51
N ASP A 332 13.63 -13.29 12.80
CA ASP A 332 13.50 -11.92 13.32
C ASP A 332 14.82 -11.14 13.20
N LYS A 333 15.96 -11.78 13.38
CA LYS A 333 17.29 -11.16 13.21
C LYS A 333 17.52 -10.76 11.76
N GLU A 334 17.14 -11.60 10.82
CA GLU A 334 17.25 -11.36 9.38
C GLU A 334 16.36 -10.17 8.97
N LYS A 335 15.12 -10.11 9.45
CA LYS A 335 14.21 -8.96 9.22
C LYS A 335 14.80 -7.66 9.76
N GLN A 336 15.29 -7.69 11.00
CA GLN A 336 15.90 -6.50 11.61
C GLN A 336 17.12 -6.03 10.85
N ARG A 337 17.98 -6.96 10.36
CA ARG A 337 19.11 -6.61 9.50
C ARG A 337 18.63 -5.87 8.25
N ASN A 338 17.69 -6.44 7.50
CA ASN A 338 17.19 -5.85 6.27
C ASN A 338 16.51 -4.49 6.52
N LYS A 339 15.71 -4.38 7.60
CA LYS A 339 15.12 -3.09 8.02
C LYS A 339 16.20 -2.07 8.36
N ALA A 340 17.29 -2.47 9.03
CA ALA A 340 18.39 -1.58 9.39
C ALA A 340 19.12 -1.03 8.15
N GLU A 341 19.32 -1.86 7.11
CA GLU A 341 19.92 -1.43 5.84
C GLU A 341 19.04 -0.40 5.11
N ILE A 342 17.73 -0.65 5.03
CA ILE A 342 16.79 0.36 4.47
C ILE A 342 16.80 1.63 5.32
N GLY A 343 16.86 1.52 6.64
CA GLY A 343 16.98 2.64 7.58
C GLY A 343 18.27 3.46 7.39
N LYS A 344 19.40 2.84 6.99
CA LYS A 344 20.63 3.58 6.63
C LYS A 344 20.39 4.46 5.40
N ARG A 345 19.75 3.91 4.36
CA ARG A 345 19.42 4.65 3.15
C ARG A 345 18.44 5.79 3.42
N TYR A 346 17.43 5.54 4.25
CA TYR A 346 16.54 6.59 4.75
C TYR A 346 17.32 7.75 5.40
N ARG A 347 18.22 7.45 6.33
CA ARG A 347 19.06 8.45 6.99
C ARG A 347 20.04 9.14 6.04
N LYS A 348 20.58 8.42 5.03
CA LYS A 348 21.40 9.03 3.98
C LYS A 348 20.61 10.06 3.18
N VAL A 349 19.36 9.74 2.80
CA VAL A 349 18.48 10.71 2.10
C VAL A 349 18.27 11.97 2.95
N LYS A 350 17.94 11.84 4.24
CA LYS A 350 17.78 12.99 5.16
C LYS A 350 19.05 13.84 5.18
N LYS A 351 20.22 13.21 5.37
CA LYS A 351 21.51 13.91 5.38
C LYS A 351 21.82 14.66 4.07
N VAL A 352 21.53 14.05 2.93
CA VAL A 352 21.72 14.70 1.62
C VAL A 352 20.84 15.96 1.50
N LEU A 353 19.56 15.85 1.89
CA LEU A 353 18.64 17.00 1.82
C LEU A 353 19.01 18.11 2.82
N GLU A 354 19.56 17.77 3.97
CA GLU A 354 20.07 18.74 4.96
C GLU A 354 21.36 19.41 4.50
N ALA A 355 22.27 18.67 3.87
CA ALA A 355 23.56 19.18 3.38
C ALA A 355 23.42 20.12 2.17
N HIS A 356 22.28 20.07 1.46
CA HIS A 356 22.03 20.81 0.23
C HIS A 356 20.78 21.68 0.34
N PRO A 357 20.80 22.76 1.17
CA PRO A 357 19.65 23.64 1.34
C PRO A 357 19.22 24.36 0.04
N GLU A 358 20.16 24.53 -0.92
CA GLU A 358 19.89 25.09 -2.24
C GLU A 358 18.88 24.29 -3.06
N TYR A 359 18.70 22.99 -2.78
CA TYR A 359 17.70 22.16 -3.45
C TYR A 359 16.29 22.69 -3.22
N ARG A 360 16.03 23.30 -2.06
CA ARG A 360 14.72 23.84 -1.68
C ARG A 360 14.22 24.95 -2.60
N GLU A 361 15.09 25.54 -3.39
CA GLU A 361 14.71 26.52 -4.43
C GLU A 361 13.93 25.85 -5.56
N TYR A 362 14.20 24.58 -5.87
CA TYR A 362 13.67 23.86 -7.02
C TYR A 362 12.65 22.77 -6.63
N PHE A 363 12.85 22.11 -5.51
CA PHE A 363 11.93 21.10 -5.02
C PHE A 363 11.90 21.04 -3.48
N GLU A 364 10.84 20.45 -2.96
CA GLU A 364 10.65 20.25 -1.53
C GLU A 364 10.26 18.80 -1.26
N ALA A 365 10.93 18.17 -0.30
CA ALA A 365 10.54 16.84 0.17
C ALA A 365 9.22 16.93 0.94
N LEU A 366 8.25 16.08 0.59
CA LEU A 366 7.08 15.85 1.44
C LEU A 366 7.52 15.16 2.74
N PRO A 367 6.74 15.27 3.82
CA PRO A 367 7.02 14.51 5.04
C PRO A 367 7.15 13.02 4.77
N PHE A 368 8.25 12.42 5.24
CA PHE A 368 8.52 10.98 5.14
C PHE A 368 9.35 10.52 6.34
N ASN A 369 9.04 9.35 6.88
CA ASN A 369 9.66 8.79 8.09
C ASN A 369 9.66 7.26 8.10
N SER A 370 9.16 6.63 7.02
CA SER A 370 8.89 5.19 6.98
C SER A 370 8.78 4.64 5.56
N GLY A 371 8.54 3.34 5.43
CA GLY A 371 8.29 2.67 4.14
C GLY A 371 9.52 2.56 3.26
N TYR A 372 9.29 2.56 1.94
CA TYR A 372 10.33 2.39 0.90
C TYR A 372 10.59 3.65 0.10
N PHE A 373 9.70 4.65 0.23
CA PHE A 373 9.61 5.78 -0.68
C PHE A 373 9.71 7.11 0.04
N MET A 374 10.02 8.14 -0.74
CA MET A 374 9.74 9.52 -0.41
C MET A 374 9.29 10.25 -1.68
N CYS A 375 8.62 11.37 -1.52
CA CYS A 375 8.25 12.24 -2.63
C CYS A 375 8.89 13.61 -2.52
N VAL A 376 9.20 14.19 -3.67
CA VAL A 376 9.54 15.61 -3.79
C VAL A 376 8.48 16.32 -4.63
N LYS A 377 8.06 17.51 -4.18
CA LYS A 377 7.19 18.42 -4.92
C LYS A 377 8.04 19.45 -5.65
N LEU A 378 7.87 19.54 -6.97
CA LEU A 378 8.60 20.50 -7.78
C LEU A 378 7.99 21.89 -7.66
N LYS A 379 8.83 22.93 -7.68
CA LYS A 379 8.43 24.33 -7.46
C LYS A 379 8.45 25.19 -8.73
N LYS A 380 9.43 24.96 -9.61
CA LYS A 380 9.68 25.83 -10.77
C LYS A 380 9.40 25.14 -12.11
N SER A 381 9.45 23.82 -12.14
CA SER A 381 9.36 23.04 -13.37
C SER A 381 8.25 21.98 -13.27
N SER A 382 7.78 21.46 -14.39
CA SER A 382 6.84 20.34 -14.40
C SER A 382 7.55 19.01 -14.11
N ALA A 383 6.86 18.13 -13.40
CA ALA A 383 7.38 16.80 -13.06
C ALA A 383 7.71 15.96 -14.32
N ASP A 384 6.89 16.08 -15.37
CA ASP A 384 7.13 15.39 -16.65
C ASP A 384 8.45 15.80 -17.28
N LYS A 385 8.71 17.10 -17.38
CA LYS A 385 9.93 17.61 -18.00
C LYS A 385 11.19 17.22 -17.21
N VAL A 386 11.13 17.34 -15.88
CA VAL A 386 12.25 16.92 -15.03
C VAL A 386 12.46 15.40 -15.12
N TRP A 387 11.39 14.62 -15.16
CA TRP A 387 11.45 13.16 -15.33
C TRP A 387 12.11 12.75 -16.64
N GLU A 388 11.75 13.40 -17.77
CA GLU A 388 12.35 13.14 -19.08
C GLU A 388 13.85 13.45 -19.09
N ILE A 389 14.25 14.58 -18.50
CA ILE A 389 15.66 14.98 -18.39
C ILE A 389 16.43 13.99 -17.52
N LEU A 390 15.90 13.61 -16.35
CA LEU A 390 16.51 12.61 -15.47
C LEU A 390 16.74 11.27 -16.19
N LEU A 391 15.72 10.83 -16.92
CA LEU A 391 15.76 9.53 -17.60
C LEU A 391 16.75 9.53 -18.75
N ASN A 392 16.74 10.59 -19.59
CA ASN A 392 17.46 10.63 -20.85
C ASN A 392 18.90 11.17 -20.69
N ASN A 393 19.08 12.24 -19.90
CA ASN A 393 20.38 12.93 -19.79
C ASN A 393 21.21 12.39 -18.61
N TYR A 394 20.54 11.99 -17.51
CA TYR A 394 21.22 11.59 -16.27
C TYR A 394 21.10 10.09 -15.95
N SER A 395 20.52 9.29 -16.84
CA SER A 395 20.34 7.83 -16.64
C SER A 395 19.77 7.51 -15.25
N THR A 396 18.80 8.31 -14.79
CA THR A 396 18.19 8.23 -13.47
C THR A 396 16.68 8.07 -13.60
N GLY A 397 16.15 6.94 -13.10
CA GLY A 397 14.72 6.61 -13.10
C GLY A 397 14.07 6.88 -11.76
N VAL A 398 13.01 7.67 -11.78
CA VAL A 398 12.09 7.93 -10.66
C VAL A 398 10.66 7.77 -11.15
N ILE A 399 9.65 7.79 -10.28
CA ILE A 399 8.24 7.79 -10.71
C ILE A 399 7.71 9.22 -10.72
N CYS A 400 7.08 9.61 -11.83
CA CYS A 400 6.43 10.90 -12.04
C CYS A 400 4.91 10.78 -11.81
N PHE A 401 4.37 11.68 -10.99
CA PHE A 401 2.94 11.95 -10.83
C PHE A 401 2.65 13.34 -11.40
N SER A 402 2.38 13.41 -12.68
CA SER A 402 2.25 14.63 -13.46
C SER A 402 1.22 15.61 -12.90
N GLU A 403 0.01 15.11 -12.60
CA GLU A 403 -1.12 15.92 -12.11
C GLU A 403 -0.85 16.57 -10.74
N LYS A 404 0.04 15.97 -9.94
CA LYS A 404 0.40 16.45 -8.60
C LYS A 404 1.72 17.22 -8.56
N ASN A 405 2.39 17.28 -9.68
CA ASN A 405 3.76 17.81 -9.82
C ASN A 405 4.74 17.19 -8.80
N LEU A 406 4.67 15.85 -8.63
CA LEU A 406 5.46 15.08 -7.67
C LEU A 406 6.37 14.09 -8.40
N LEU A 407 7.56 13.87 -7.82
CA LEU A 407 8.42 12.73 -8.16
C LEU A 407 8.57 11.83 -6.94
N ARG A 408 8.30 10.52 -7.09
CA ARG A 408 8.54 9.51 -6.06
C ARG A 408 9.89 8.84 -6.26
N ILE A 409 10.65 8.75 -5.19
CA ILE A 409 11.97 8.15 -5.11
C ILE A 409 11.91 6.92 -4.21
N ALA A 410 12.25 5.75 -4.75
CA ALA A 410 12.33 4.49 -4.00
C ALA A 410 13.75 4.33 -3.42
N PHE A 411 13.99 4.89 -2.25
CA PHE A 411 15.30 4.77 -1.60
C PHE A 411 15.63 3.34 -1.18
N ALA A 412 14.62 2.50 -0.92
CA ALA A 412 14.84 1.09 -0.58
C ALA A 412 15.39 0.26 -1.76
N SER A 413 15.17 0.69 -3.01
CA SER A 413 15.71 0.02 -4.20
C SER A 413 17.01 0.64 -4.73
N THR A 414 17.48 1.72 -4.10
CA THR A 414 18.68 2.46 -4.55
C THR A 414 19.83 2.19 -3.61
N ALA A 415 20.98 1.77 -4.13
CA ALA A 415 22.19 1.54 -3.34
C ALA A 415 22.60 2.84 -2.59
N GLU A 416 23.13 2.70 -1.36
CA GLU A 416 23.38 3.85 -0.48
C GLU A 416 24.34 4.86 -1.12
N ASP A 417 25.38 4.39 -1.81
CA ASP A 417 26.38 5.22 -2.49
C ASP A 417 25.82 6.03 -3.66
N LYS A 418 24.70 5.60 -4.25
CA LYS A 418 24.04 6.27 -5.39
C LYS A 418 23.06 7.35 -4.98
N LEU A 419 22.62 7.40 -3.72
CA LEU A 419 21.59 8.34 -3.26
C LEU A 419 21.99 9.79 -3.43
N GLU A 420 23.23 10.15 -3.08
CA GLU A 420 23.73 11.53 -3.23
C GLU A 420 23.74 11.95 -4.69
N LYS A 421 24.24 11.08 -5.59
CA LYS A 421 24.24 11.33 -7.03
C LYS A 421 22.83 11.44 -7.60
N LEU A 422 21.87 10.67 -7.09
CA LEU A 422 20.46 10.77 -7.49
C LEU A 422 19.93 12.19 -7.25
N PHE A 423 20.12 12.74 -6.04
CA PHE A 423 19.64 14.08 -5.70
C PHE A 423 20.41 15.18 -6.43
N ALA A 424 21.71 15.02 -6.67
CA ALA A 424 22.47 15.92 -7.51
C ALA A 424 21.94 15.94 -8.95
N ASN A 425 21.65 14.77 -9.54
CA ASN A 425 21.03 14.68 -10.86
C ASN A 425 19.64 15.34 -10.89
N LEU A 426 18.81 15.12 -9.85
CA LEU A 426 17.50 15.76 -9.73
C LEU A 426 17.62 17.29 -9.71
N TYR A 427 18.54 17.82 -8.92
CA TYR A 427 18.77 19.26 -8.82
C TYR A 427 19.17 19.88 -10.18
N VAL A 428 20.11 19.24 -10.87
CA VAL A 428 20.53 19.72 -12.19
C VAL A 428 19.40 19.60 -13.21
N ALA A 429 18.67 18.50 -13.22
CA ALA A 429 17.51 18.32 -14.09
C ALA A 429 16.42 19.38 -13.85
N CYS A 430 16.19 19.79 -12.60
CA CYS A 430 15.28 20.88 -12.28
C CYS A 430 15.75 22.25 -12.79
N LYS A 431 17.07 22.46 -12.91
CA LYS A 431 17.64 23.71 -13.47
C LYS A 431 17.55 23.77 -14.98
N GLU A 432 17.61 22.61 -15.64
CA GLU A 432 17.52 22.48 -17.10
C GLU A 432 16.05 22.49 -17.59
N ALA A 433 15.10 22.19 -16.71
CA ALA A 433 13.69 22.12 -17.05
C ALA A 433 13.01 23.47 -17.04
#